data_1e777889a058843216d5881cb3f2552b
#
_entry.id   1e777889a058843216d5881cb3f2552b
#
_cell.length_a   1.000
_cell.length_b   1.000
_cell.length_c   1.000
_cell.angle_alpha   90.00
_cell.angle_beta   90.00
_cell.angle_gamma   90.00
#
_symmetry.space_group_name_H-M   'P 1'
#
loop_
_entity.id
_entity.type
_entity.pdbx_description
1 polymer ?
#
loop_
_entity_poly.entity_id
_entity_poly.type
_entity_poly.pdbx_seq_one_letter_code
_entity_poly.pdbx_strand_id
1 'polypeptide(L)'
;MPKKSSAKRSGAKRKNGAKSRSTAPADFAAAFEGLKRVMGAFEPKLQATADEPRKYYLVTKSNSWKGGPMFFGAVVMFKGYVSYHLMPLYACPELAKMVSSDLKKRMQGKSCFNFRAPDEALFAELGELTKAGLEKYRAKKWL
;
A
#
# COMPACT_ATOMS: atom_id res chain seq x y z
N MET A 1 -19.39 -23.43 -26.80
CA MET A 1 -19.61 -23.36 -26.42
C MET A 1 -19.49 -23.06 -25.98
N PRO A 2 -19.48 -22.97 -25.99
CA PRO A 2 -19.39 -22.62 -25.36
C PRO A 2 -18.91 -22.11 -25.01
N LYS A 3 -18.65 -22.11 -24.88
CA LYS A 3 -18.35 -21.86 -24.44
C LYS A 3 -17.95 -21.26 -24.02
N LYS A 4 -17.82 -21.20 -24.01
CA LYS A 4 -17.61 -20.86 -23.48
C LYS A 4 -17.44 -20.31 -22.85
N SER A 5 -17.35 -20.33 -22.70
CA SER A 5 -17.44 -20.11 -21.96
C SER A 5 -17.08 -19.71 -21.22
N SER A 6 -16.86 -19.70 -21.03
CA SER A 6 -16.75 -19.61 -20.24
C SER A 6 -16.08 -19.21 -19.56
N ALA A 7 -15.75 -19.12 -19.53
CA ALA A 7 -15.42 -18.97 -18.78
C ALA A 7 -14.71 -18.32 -18.35
N LYS A 8 -14.44 -18.24 -18.45
CA LYS A 8 -14.09 -17.84 -18.01
C LYS A 8 -13.66 -17.26 -17.36
N ARG A 9 -13.47 -17.29 -17.25
CA ARG A 9 -13.30 -16.96 -16.66
C ARG A 9 -12.89 -16.56 -15.79
N SER A 10 -12.58 -16.58 -15.64
CA SER A 10 -12.35 -16.39 -14.83
C SER A 10 -11.62 -15.97 -14.23
N GLY A 11 -11.25 -15.84 -14.44
CA GLY A 11 -10.74 -15.68 -13.80
C GLY A 11 -9.88 -15.10 -13.53
N ALA A 12 -9.54 -15.13 -13.73
CA ALA A 12 -8.95 -14.83 -13.49
C ALA A 12 -8.18 -14.22 -13.43
N LYS A 13 -7.80 -14.17 -13.57
CA LYS A 13 -7.28 -13.78 -13.63
C LYS A 13 -6.50 -13.04 -13.52
N ARG A 14 -6.09 -12.91 -13.69
CA ARG A 14 -5.60 -12.39 -13.79
C ARG A 14 -4.89 -11.60 -13.72
N LYS A 15 -4.52 -11.39 -13.90
CA LYS A 15 -4.16 -10.87 -14.00
C LYS A 15 -3.72 -9.95 -14.03
N ASN A 16 -3.46 -9.77 -14.09
CA ASN A 16 -3.25 -8.97 -14.24
C ASN A 16 -2.92 -8.11 -14.25
N GLY A 17 -2.60 -7.72 -14.15
CA GLY A 17 -2.63 -7.05 -14.06
C GLY A 17 -2.32 -6.23 -14.52
N ALA A 18 -1.98 -6.23 -14.73
CA ALA A 18 -2.06 -5.68 -15.10
C ALA A 18 -2.23 -5.17 -15.64
N LYS A 19 -2.28 -5.36 -15.83
CA LYS A 19 -2.72 -4.91 -16.39
C LYS A 19 -2.98 -3.95 -16.34
N SER A 20 -2.32 -3.68 -16.56
CA SER A 20 -2.73 -2.93 -16.22
C SER A 20 -3.89 -2.26 -16.28
N ARG A 21 -4.30 -2.02 -16.79
CA ARG A 21 -5.52 -1.67 -16.66
C ARG A 21 -6.33 -2.85 -16.47
N SER A 22 -6.69 -3.02 -15.33
CA SER A 22 -7.51 -4.16 -15.07
C SER A 22 -8.90 -3.99 -15.69
N THR A 23 -9.45 -5.06 -16.24
CA THR A 23 -10.82 -5.07 -16.65
C THR A 23 -11.75 -5.49 -15.53
N ALA A 24 -11.20 -5.89 -14.39
CA ALA A 24 -12.01 -6.27 -13.24
C ALA A 24 -12.75 -5.05 -12.69
N PRO A 25 -13.95 -5.25 -12.13
CA PRO A 25 -14.67 -4.16 -11.47
C PRO A 25 -13.84 -3.57 -10.35
N ALA A 26 -14.00 -2.27 -10.12
CA ALA A 26 -13.37 -1.62 -8.99
C ALA A 26 -14.00 -2.13 -7.70
N ASP A 27 -13.18 -2.30 -6.67
CA ASP A 27 -13.64 -2.72 -5.36
C ASP A 27 -12.81 -1.96 -4.33
N PHE A 28 -13.21 -0.71 -4.12
CA PHE A 28 -12.45 0.18 -3.24
C PHE A 28 -12.48 -0.28 -1.79
N ALA A 29 -13.61 -0.81 -1.34
CA ALA A 29 -13.72 -1.26 0.04
C ALA A 29 -12.75 -2.42 0.31
N ALA A 30 -12.71 -3.41 -0.59
CA ALA A 30 -11.80 -4.54 -0.43
C ALA A 30 -10.35 -4.10 -0.55
N ALA A 31 -10.05 -3.16 -1.46
CA ALA A 31 -8.69 -2.64 -1.61
C ALA A 31 -8.27 -1.92 -0.33
N PHE A 32 -9.14 -1.09 0.23
CA PHE A 32 -8.85 -0.36 1.46
C PHE A 32 -8.58 -1.33 2.61
N GLU A 33 -9.45 -2.32 2.78
CA GLU A 33 -9.27 -3.29 3.87
C GLU A 33 -7.99 -4.10 3.71
N GLY A 34 -7.67 -4.50 2.49
CA GLY A 34 -6.44 -5.24 2.24
C GLY A 34 -5.20 -4.41 2.52
N LEU A 35 -5.19 -3.17 2.06
CA LEU A 35 -4.06 -2.28 2.30
C LEU A 35 -3.93 -1.89 3.76
N LYS A 36 -5.07 -1.67 4.43
CA LYS A 36 -5.06 -1.38 5.87
C LYS A 36 -4.48 -2.56 6.65
N ARG A 37 -4.79 -3.79 6.23
CA ARG A 37 -4.26 -4.97 6.89
C ARG A 37 -2.75 -5.06 6.71
N VAL A 38 -2.25 -4.72 5.51
CA VAL A 38 -0.81 -4.71 5.25
C VAL A 38 -0.11 -3.73 6.19
N MET A 39 -0.58 -2.49 6.21
CA MET A 39 0.05 -1.46 7.03
C MET A 39 -0.17 -1.69 8.53
N GLY A 40 -1.36 -2.15 8.89
CA GLY A 40 -1.73 -2.36 10.28
C GLY A 40 -0.92 -3.44 10.98
N ALA A 41 -0.30 -4.35 10.22
CA ALA A 41 0.55 -5.37 10.81
C ALA A 41 1.72 -4.76 11.58
N PHE A 42 2.07 -3.51 11.30
CA PHE A 42 3.18 -2.82 11.95
C PHE A 42 2.72 -1.88 13.06
N GLU A 43 1.41 -1.84 13.34
CA GLU A 43 0.88 -0.92 14.33
C GLU A 43 1.47 -1.12 15.73
N PRO A 44 1.79 -2.34 16.18
CA PRO A 44 2.40 -2.48 17.51
C PRO A 44 3.64 -1.61 17.72
N LYS A 45 4.36 -1.30 16.66
CA LYS A 45 5.56 -0.45 16.73
C LYS A 45 5.28 1.00 16.35
N LEU A 46 4.05 1.29 15.95
CA LEU A 46 3.62 2.59 15.48
C LEU A 46 2.31 2.95 16.17
N GLN A 47 1.84 4.17 15.93
CA GLN A 47 0.62 4.66 16.57
C GLN A 47 -0.35 5.14 15.50
N ALA A 48 -1.60 4.65 15.56
CA ALA A 48 -2.63 5.11 14.66
C ALA A 48 -3.17 6.45 15.14
N THR A 49 -3.15 7.45 14.26
CA THR A 49 -3.72 8.76 14.54
C THR A 49 -5.07 8.94 13.87
N ALA A 50 -5.41 8.07 12.93
CA ALA A 50 -6.73 8.01 12.33
C ALA A 50 -7.00 6.55 11.99
N ASP A 51 -8.20 6.08 12.33
CA ASP A 51 -8.65 4.73 12.00
C ASP A 51 -10.14 4.85 11.70
N GLU A 52 -10.43 5.34 10.50
CA GLU A 52 -11.77 5.67 10.05
C GLU A 52 -12.13 4.81 8.85
N PRO A 53 -13.40 4.75 8.45
CA PRO A 53 -13.80 3.89 7.34
C PRO A 53 -13.07 4.14 6.03
N ARG A 54 -12.52 5.35 5.83
CA ARG A 54 -11.85 5.68 4.58
C ARG A 54 -10.46 6.25 4.78
N LYS A 55 -9.93 6.19 6.00
CA LYS A 55 -8.65 6.82 6.31
C LYS A 55 -7.97 6.10 7.47
N TYR A 56 -6.73 5.69 7.27
CA TYR A 56 -5.95 5.03 8.30
C TYR A 56 -4.54 5.61 8.27
N TYR A 57 -4.11 6.22 9.37
CA TYR A 57 -2.83 6.92 9.45
C TYR A 57 -1.98 6.35 10.57
N LEU A 58 -0.69 6.14 10.29
CA LEU A 58 0.28 5.71 11.30
C LEU A 58 1.41 6.72 11.42
N VAL A 59 1.81 6.98 12.68
CA VAL A 59 2.97 7.81 12.99
C VAL A 59 3.86 7.05 13.95
N THR A 60 5.09 7.53 14.14
CA THR A 60 5.98 6.93 15.13
C THR A 60 5.49 7.25 16.55
N LYS A 61 5.88 6.41 17.50
CA LYS A 61 5.51 6.63 18.90
C LYS A 61 6.44 7.63 19.59
N SER A 62 7.64 7.82 19.06
CA SER A 62 8.62 8.70 19.66
C SER A 62 8.45 10.12 19.18
N ASN A 63 9.04 11.08 19.89
CA ASN A 63 9.04 12.47 19.49
C ASN A 63 10.41 12.87 18.94
N SER A 64 11.02 11.97 18.18
CA SER A 64 12.38 12.17 17.70
C SER A 64 12.45 13.00 16.42
N TRP A 65 11.32 13.39 15.87
CA TRP A 65 11.29 14.22 14.66
C TRP A 65 10.79 15.61 15.04
N LYS A 66 11.74 16.57 15.16
CA LYS A 66 11.41 17.97 15.45
C LYS A 66 10.48 18.13 16.66
N GLY A 67 10.69 17.29 17.66
CA GLY A 67 9.91 17.37 18.89
C GLY A 67 8.56 16.69 18.85
N GLY A 68 8.25 15.96 17.79
CA GLY A 68 6.98 15.25 17.65
C GLY A 68 7.15 13.93 16.94
N PRO A 69 6.03 13.20 16.76
CA PRO A 69 6.09 11.95 16.01
C PRO A 69 6.27 12.21 14.52
N MET A 70 6.93 11.27 13.86
CA MET A 70 7.13 11.36 12.42
C MET A 70 6.06 10.54 11.71
N PHE A 71 5.51 11.08 10.62
CA PHE A 71 4.56 10.35 9.80
C PHE A 71 5.23 9.12 9.19
N PHE A 72 4.54 7.98 9.25
CA PHE A 72 5.06 6.74 8.67
C PHE A 72 4.32 6.34 7.41
N GLY A 73 3.00 6.29 7.47
CA GLY A 73 2.24 5.87 6.31
C GLY A 73 0.74 6.04 6.49
N ALA A 74 0.02 5.87 5.40
CA ALA A 74 -1.42 6.04 5.42
C ALA A 74 -2.08 5.22 4.32
N VAL A 75 -3.33 4.82 4.56
CA VAL A 75 -4.20 4.26 3.54
C VAL A 75 -5.42 5.15 3.49
N VAL A 76 -5.72 5.70 2.31
CA VAL A 76 -6.82 6.64 2.16
C VAL A 76 -7.66 6.26 0.95
N MET A 77 -8.98 6.18 1.14
CA MET A 77 -9.90 5.91 0.05
C MET A 77 -10.40 7.23 -0.53
N PHE A 78 -10.01 7.49 -1.79
CA PHE A 78 -10.49 8.65 -2.54
C PHE A 78 -11.64 8.22 -3.44
N LYS A 79 -12.14 9.15 -4.24
CA LYS A 79 -13.27 8.86 -5.12
C LYS A 79 -12.95 7.81 -6.18
N GLY A 80 -11.76 7.88 -6.75
CA GLY A 80 -11.41 7.03 -7.88
C GLY A 80 -10.35 6.00 -7.62
N TYR A 81 -9.84 5.93 -6.40
CA TYR A 81 -8.77 4.99 -6.07
C TYR A 81 -8.55 4.96 -4.56
N VAL A 82 -7.79 3.93 -4.13
CA VAL A 82 -7.32 3.83 -2.75
C VAL A 82 -5.80 4.00 -2.79
N SER A 83 -5.30 4.91 -1.97
CA SER A 83 -3.87 5.24 -1.96
C SER A 83 -3.19 4.59 -0.76
N TYR A 84 -2.02 3.99 -1.00
CA TYR A 84 -1.13 3.48 0.03
C TYR A 84 0.09 4.39 0.05
N HIS A 85 0.18 5.22 1.08
CA HIS A 85 1.28 6.19 1.19
C HIS A 85 2.31 5.65 2.18
N LEU A 86 3.56 5.54 1.74
CA LEU A 86 4.64 5.00 2.56
C LEU A 86 5.77 6.04 2.62
N MET A 87 5.78 6.82 3.70
CA MET A 87 6.74 7.92 3.84
C MET A 87 8.20 7.48 3.78
N PRO A 88 8.58 6.28 4.28
CA PRO A 88 9.97 5.84 4.15
C PRO A 88 10.53 5.89 2.74
N LEU A 89 9.69 5.69 1.71
CA LEU A 89 10.15 5.81 0.33
C LEU A 89 10.61 7.22 -0.01
N TYR A 90 9.94 8.21 0.57
CA TYR A 90 10.31 9.60 0.37
C TYR A 90 11.54 9.96 1.20
N ALA A 91 11.55 9.54 2.45
CA ALA A 91 12.62 9.87 3.38
C ALA A 91 13.92 9.10 3.11
N CYS A 92 13.79 7.89 2.55
CA CYS A 92 14.92 7.01 2.28
C CYS A 92 14.82 6.53 0.82
N PRO A 93 15.26 7.37 -0.14
CA PRO A 93 15.06 7.08 -1.57
C PRO A 93 15.68 5.77 -2.04
N GLU A 94 16.66 5.24 -1.33
CA GLU A 94 17.28 3.97 -1.72
C GLU A 94 16.28 2.81 -1.67
N LEU A 95 15.17 2.96 -0.93
CA LEU A 95 14.14 1.94 -0.89
C LEU A 95 13.44 1.76 -2.24
N ALA A 96 13.50 2.77 -3.10
CA ALA A 96 12.88 2.68 -4.42
C ALA A 96 13.45 1.53 -5.25
N LYS A 97 14.67 1.09 -4.94
CA LYS A 97 15.28 -0.03 -5.64
C LYS A 97 14.57 -1.36 -5.37
N MET A 98 13.79 -1.43 -4.29
CA MET A 98 13.04 -2.63 -3.96
C MET A 98 11.71 -2.73 -4.69
N VAL A 99 11.27 -1.64 -5.34
CA VAL A 99 9.96 -1.60 -5.98
C VAL A 99 10.04 -2.30 -7.33
N SER A 100 9.20 -3.33 -7.52
CA SER A 100 9.15 -4.06 -8.77
C SER A 100 8.58 -3.18 -9.88
N SER A 101 8.76 -3.60 -11.14
CA SER A 101 8.20 -2.85 -12.25
C SER A 101 6.67 -2.83 -12.20
N ASP A 102 6.05 -3.91 -11.75
CA ASP A 102 4.60 -3.98 -11.65
C ASP A 102 4.07 -3.04 -10.56
N LEU A 103 4.73 -3.02 -9.41
CA LEU A 103 4.33 -2.11 -8.34
C LEU A 103 4.60 -0.66 -8.73
N LYS A 104 5.69 -0.42 -9.47
CA LYS A 104 6.01 0.92 -9.92
C LYS A 104 4.91 1.50 -10.81
N LYS A 105 4.19 0.67 -11.54
CA LYS A 105 3.08 1.13 -12.37
C LYS A 105 1.93 1.68 -11.54
N ARG A 106 1.90 1.37 -10.25
CA ARG A 106 0.88 1.89 -9.34
C ARG A 106 1.30 3.17 -8.65
N MET A 107 2.56 3.58 -8.82
CA MET A 107 3.06 4.76 -8.11
C MET A 107 2.52 6.04 -8.69
N GLN A 108 2.22 6.97 -7.80
CA GLN A 108 1.95 8.35 -8.12
C GLN A 108 2.88 9.17 -7.22
N GLY A 109 3.81 9.90 -7.83
CA GLY A 109 4.84 10.58 -7.06
C GLY A 109 5.86 9.60 -6.53
N LYS A 110 6.46 9.91 -5.40
CA LYS A 110 7.60 9.16 -4.89
C LYS A 110 7.26 8.17 -3.78
N SER A 111 6.07 8.27 -3.20
CA SER A 111 5.76 7.48 -2.00
C SER A 111 4.33 6.97 -1.95
N CYS A 112 3.55 7.15 -2.99
CA CYS A 112 2.15 6.72 -3.02
C CYS A 112 1.93 5.67 -4.09
N PHE A 113 1.07 4.68 -3.76
CA PHE A 113 0.66 3.63 -4.69
C PHE A 113 -0.86 3.61 -4.73
N ASN A 114 -1.43 3.62 -5.93
CA ASN A 114 -2.87 3.71 -6.11
C ASN A 114 -3.46 2.41 -6.63
N PHE A 115 -4.58 1.98 -6.04
CA PHE A 115 -5.26 0.75 -6.40
C PHE A 115 -6.75 0.99 -6.52
N ARG A 116 -7.40 0.20 -7.37
CA ARG A 116 -8.85 0.23 -7.51
C ARG A 116 -9.50 -1.05 -7.02
N ALA A 117 -8.70 -2.09 -6.82
CA ALA A 117 -9.16 -3.39 -6.36
C ALA A 117 -7.99 -4.08 -5.68
N PRO A 118 -8.25 -5.13 -4.90
CA PRO A 118 -7.16 -5.87 -4.27
C PRO A 118 -6.24 -6.52 -5.31
N ASP A 119 -4.96 -6.58 -4.97
CA ASP A 119 -3.95 -7.27 -5.78
C ASP A 119 -3.01 -7.94 -4.78
N GLU A 120 -3.24 -9.21 -4.53
CA GLU A 120 -2.55 -9.92 -3.45
C GLU A 120 -1.03 -9.92 -3.61
N ALA A 121 -0.55 -10.11 -4.85
CA ALA A 121 0.89 -10.14 -5.08
C ALA A 121 1.53 -8.78 -4.78
N LEU A 122 0.91 -7.71 -5.26
CA LEU A 122 1.45 -6.38 -5.00
C LEU A 122 1.27 -5.97 -3.55
N PHE A 123 0.17 -6.41 -2.90
CA PHE A 123 -0.02 -6.12 -1.48
C PHE A 123 1.04 -6.84 -0.63
N ALA A 124 1.41 -8.07 -1.01
CA ALA A 124 2.49 -8.77 -0.32
C ALA A 124 3.82 -8.04 -0.50
N GLU A 125 4.07 -7.52 -1.70
CA GLU A 125 5.27 -6.74 -1.94
C GLU A 125 5.28 -5.46 -1.11
N LEU A 126 4.12 -4.80 -0.99
CA LEU A 126 4.02 -3.62 -0.14
C LEU A 126 4.32 -3.94 1.32
N GLY A 127 3.94 -5.13 1.78
CA GLY A 127 4.27 -5.56 3.13
C GLY A 127 5.77 -5.64 3.36
N GLU A 128 6.49 -6.22 2.41
CA GLU A 128 7.95 -6.30 2.51
C GLU A 128 8.58 -4.92 2.44
N LEU A 129 8.07 -4.07 1.59
CA LEU A 129 8.58 -2.71 1.45
C LEU A 129 8.34 -1.91 2.73
N THR A 130 7.16 -2.10 3.33
CA THR A 130 6.82 -1.42 4.59
C THR A 130 7.75 -1.87 5.72
N LYS A 131 8.03 -3.17 5.77
CA LYS A 131 8.96 -3.71 6.75
C LYS A 131 10.34 -3.09 6.60
N ALA A 132 10.83 -3.01 5.36
CA ALA A 132 12.13 -2.40 5.09
C ALA A 132 12.13 -0.92 5.49
N GLY A 133 11.02 -0.22 5.26
CA GLY A 133 10.89 1.17 5.65
C GLY A 133 10.93 1.36 7.15
N LEU A 134 10.30 0.45 7.89
CA LEU A 134 10.32 0.49 9.34
C LEU A 134 11.75 0.31 9.86
N GLU A 135 12.51 -0.61 9.25
CA GLU A 135 13.90 -0.81 9.64
C GLU A 135 14.75 0.43 9.36
N LYS A 136 14.47 1.14 8.27
CA LYS A 136 15.18 2.39 7.99
C LYS A 136 14.88 3.43 9.05
N TYR A 137 13.61 3.51 9.49
CA TYR A 137 13.23 4.44 10.56
C TYR A 137 13.92 4.06 11.86
N ARG A 138 14.02 2.76 12.15
CA ARG A 138 14.73 2.31 13.33
C ARG A 138 16.21 2.71 13.29
N ALA A 139 16.85 2.52 12.13
CA ALA A 139 18.27 2.84 11.98
C ALA A 139 18.52 4.33 12.12
N LYS A 140 17.56 5.17 11.75
CA LYS A 140 17.68 6.62 11.88
C LYS A 140 17.20 7.11 13.25
N LYS A 141 16.79 6.19 14.12
CA LYS A 141 16.35 6.48 15.49
C LYS A 141 15.08 7.35 15.50
N TRP A 142 14.21 7.13 14.55
CA TRP A 142 12.92 7.83 14.48
C TRP A 142 11.78 7.06 15.13
N LEU A 143 12.00 5.80 15.48
CA LEU A 143 10.97 5.00 16.16
C LEU A 143 10.92 5.30 17.65
#